data_4794a50048049ced46498ab8cebaf08d
#
_entry.id   4794a50048049ced46498ab8cebaf08d
#
_cell.length_a   1.000
_cell.length_b   1.000
_cell.length_c   1.000
_cell.angle_alpha   90.00
_cell.angle_beta   90.00
_cell.angle_gamma   90.00
#
_symmetry.space_group_name_H-M   'P 1'
#
loop_
_entity.id
_entity.type
_entity.pdbx_description
1 polymer ?
#
loop_
_entity_poly.entity_id
_entity_poly.type
_entity_poly.pdbx_seq_one_letter_code
_entity_poly.pdbx_strand_id
1 'polypeptide(L)'
;MADNNVKKWYVVRAVSGQENKVKAYIETEISRLEMEDYVSQVLVPTEKVVSVKDGKKLIKEKVYFPGYVMIEANLVGEIPHIIKSITSVIGFLGEIKGGEPVPLRLSEVNRMLGKVDELAVNTDTRAIPFNLGETIKVIDGPFNGFNGTVEKINEEKRKLEVMVKIFGRKTPLELSFMQVEKV
;
A
#
# COMPACT_ATOMS: atom_id res chain seq x y z
N MET A 1 0.39 36.04 13.50
CA MET A 1 -0.60 35.33 12.63
C MET A 1 -0.02 33.97 12.36
N ALA A 2 -0.66 32.95 12.87
CA ALA A 2 -0.18 31.58 12.67
C ALA A 2 -0.30 31.25 11.18
N ASP A 3 0.82 31.06 10.53
CA ASP A 3 0.87 30.44 9.20
C ASP A 3 0.33 29.03 9.36
N ASN A 4 -0.98 28.93 9.13
CA ASN A 4 -1.68 27.65 9.13
C ASN A 4 -1.33 26.87 7.85
N ASN A 5 -0.04 26.75 7.58
CA ASN A 5 0.47 25.96 6.46
C ASN A 5 0.49 24.46 6.83
N VAL A 6 -0.59 24.01 7.46
CA VAL A 6 -0.77 22.60 7.82
C VAL A 6 -1.19 21.85 6.56
N LYS A 7 -0.27 21.06 6.05
CA LYS A 7 -0.55 20.16 4.93
C LYS A 7 -1.36 18.96 5.43
N LYS A 8 -2.36 18.61 4.65
CA LYS A 8 -3.24 17.46 4.90
C LYS A 8 -3.25 16.57 3.69
N TRP A 9 -3.61 15.33 3.88
CA TRP A 9 -3.76 14.38 2.81
C TRP A 9 -5.15 14.43 2.20
N TYR A 10 -5.20 14.50 0.86
CA TYR A 10 -6.41 14.47 0.07
C TYR A 10 -6.31 13.38 -0.98
N VAL A 11 -7.44 12.89 -1.44
CA VAL A 11 -7.52 11.94 -2.55
C VAL A 11 -8.14 12.62 -3.76
N VAL A 12 -7.40 12.60 -4.85
CA VAL A 12 -7.88 13.07 -6.15
C VAL A 12 -8.41 11.88 -6.93
N ARG A 13 -9.61 11.98 -7.41
CA ARG A 13 -10.21 10.99 -8.32
C ARG A 13 -9.73 11.24 -9.74
N ALA A 14 -9.19 10.21 -10.35
CA ALA A 14 -8.69 10.23 -11.71
C ALA A 14 -9.40 9.17 -12.57
N VAL A 15 -9.31 9.32 -13.86
CA VAL A 15 -9.75 8.27 -14.79
C VAL A 15 -8.87 7.03 -14.60
N SER A 16 -9.49 5.87 -14.41
CA SER A 16 -8.78 4.61 -14.22
C SER A 16 -7.79 4.34 -15.36
N GLY A 17 -6.56 3.98 -14.98
CA GLY A 17 -5.45 3.79 -15.92
C GLY A 17 -4.67 5.06 -16.25
N GLN A 18 -5.10 6.22 -15.80
CA GLN A 18 -4.45 7.52 -16.01
C GLN A 18 -3.79 8.09 -14.75
N GLU A 19 -3.72 7.34 -13.66
CA GLU A 19 -3.25 7.80 -12.37
C GLU A 19 -1.82 8.37 -12.43
N ASN A 20 -0.92 7.67 -13.10
CA ASN A 20 0.47 8.12 -13.26
C ASN A 20 0.57 9.39 -14.12
N LYS A 21 -0.26 9.52 -15.13
CA LYS A 21 -0.34 10.74 -15.95
C LYS A 21 -0.87 11.92 -15.15
N VAL A 22 -1.91 11.69 -14.36
CA VAL A 22 -2.48 12.72 -13.46
C VAL A 22 -1.43 13.17 -12.46
N LYS A 23 -0.70 12.24 -11.85
CA LYS A 23 0.42 12.57 -10.97
C LYS A 23 1.43 13.48 -11.67
N ALA A 24 1.89 13.10 -12.84
CA ALA A 24 2.87 13.87 -13.61
C ALA A 24 2.33 15.27 -13.98
N TYR A 25 1.07 15.38 -14.36
CA TYR A 25 0.44 16.68 -14.65
C TYR A 25 0.33 17.56 -13.42
N ILE A 26 -0.07 16.99 -12.27
CA ILE A 26 -0.12 17.74 -11.01
C ILE A 26 1.27 18.26 -10.64
N GLU A 27 2.29 17.42 -10.67
CA GLU A 27 3.66 17.82 -10.37
C GLU A 27 4.16 18.90 -11.32
N THR A 28 3.85 18.79 -12.61
CA THR A 28 4.22 19.80 -13.62
C THR A 28 3.53 21.14 -13.38
N GLU A 29 2.23 21.13 -13.08
CA GLU A 29 1.48 22.36 -12.79
C GLU A 29 1.93 23.03 -11.50
N ILE A 30 2.20 22.25 -10.45
CA ILE A 30 2.74 22.74 -9.18
C ILE A 30 4.08 23.45 -9.42
N SER A 31 4.98 22.84 -10.18
CA SER A 31 6.27 23.40 -10.50
C SER A 31 6.17 24.63 -11.39
N ARG A 32 5.27 24.60 -12.38
CA ARG A 32 5.01 25.74 -13.27
C ARG A 32 4.47 26.97 -12.55
N LEU A 33 3.66 26.76 -11.52
CA LEU A 33 3.04 27.83 -10.74
C LEU A 33 3.76 28.15 -9.43
N GLU A 34 4.93 27.53 -9.22
CA GLU A 34 5.76 27.71 -8.01
C GLU A 34 4.97 27.45 -6.71
N MET A 35 4.17 26.38 -6.70
CA MET A 35 3.29 26.03 -5.58
C MET A 35 3.82 24.85 -4.72
N GLU A 36 5.12 24.56 -4.80
CA GLU A 36 5.75 23.49 -4.05
C GLU A 36 5.62 23.67 -2.52
N ASP A 37 5.54 24.90 -2.06
CA ASP A 37 5.34 25.22 -0.65
C ASP A 37 3.95 24.77 -0.16
N TYR A 38 2.97 24.68 -1.04
CA TYR A 38 1.60 24.28 -0.72
C TYR A 38 1.33 22.81 -0.98
N VAL A 39 2.02 22.20 -1.94
CA VAL A 39 1.88 20.77 -2.27
C VAL A 39 3.22 20.07 -2.10
N SER A 40 3.32 19.23 -1.08
CA SER A 40 4.58 18.52 -0.75
C SER A 40 4.81 17.29 -1.59
N GLN A 41 3.76 16.49 -1.76
CA GLN A 41 3.88 15.15 -2.34
C GLN A 41 2.64 14.80 -3.14
N VAL A 42 2.86 14.07 -4.22
CA VAL A 42 1.82 13.43 -5.00
C VAL A 42 2.17 11.96 -5.13
N LEU A 43 1.32 11.08 -4.67
CA LEU A 43 1.55 9.64 -4.64
C LEU A 43 0.42 8.88 -5.33
N VAL A 44 0.80 7.90 -6.13
CA VAL A 44 -0.13 6.88 -6.62
C VAL A 44 0.13 5.60 -5.83
N PRO A 45 -0.82 5.13 -5.02
CA PRO A 45 -0.64 3.87 -4.28
C PRO A 45 -0.50 2.71 -5.27
N THR A 46 0.70 2.15 -5.38
CA THR A 46 1.01 1.03 -6.28
C THR A 46 1.51 -0.18 -5.50
N GLU A 47 1.19 -1.34 -6.00
CA GLU A 47 1.65 -2.62 -5.51
C GLU A 47 2.58 -3.24 -6.56
N LYS A 48 3.73 -3.75 -6.12
CA LYS A 48 4.60 -4.52 -6.99
C LYS A 48 4.14 -5.97 -7.03
N VAL A 49 3.62 -6.38 -8.17
CA VAL A 49 3.19 -7.76 -8.41
C VAL A 49 4.25 -8.48 -9.21
N VAL A 50 4.74 -9.59 -8.68
CA VAL A 50 5.66 -10.47 -9.41
C VAL A 50 4.82 -11.42 -10.26
N SER A 51 4.93 -11.30 -11.57
CA SER A 51 4.35 -12.26 -12.51
C SER A 51 5.46 -13.07 -13.17
N VAL A 52 5.21 -14.35 -13.38
CA VAL A 52 6.12 -15.22 -14.14
C VAL A 52 5.54 -15.39 -15.54
N LYS A 53 6.25 -14.89 -16.53
CA LYS A 53 5.90 -15.09 -17.94
C LYS A 53 7.13 -15.67 -18.66
N ASP A 54 6.93 -16.79 -19.36
CA ASP A 54 7.98 -17.48 -20.12
C ASP A 54 9.24 -17.83 -19.28
N GLY A 55 9.04 -18.22 -18.01
CA GLY A 55 10.12 -18.56 -17.10
C GLY A 55 10.92 -17.37 -16.55
N LYS A 56 10.55 -16.14 -16.94
CA LYS A 56 11.16 -14.91 -16.44
C LYS A 56 10.26 -14.23 -15.41
N LYS A 57 10.86 -13.83 -14.29
CA LYS A 57 10.16 -13.00 -13.30
C LYS A 57 10.03 -11.58 -13.84
N LEU A 58 8.81 -11.13 -14.04
CA LEU A 58 8.49 -9.76 -14.38
C LEU A 58 7.87 -9.08 -13.16
N ILE A 59 8.49 -8.00 -12.72
CA ILE A 59 7.93 -7.13 -11.69
C ILE A 59 7.06 -6.11 -12.40
N LYS A 60 5.75 -6.18 -12.16
CA LYS A 60 4.79 -5.18 -12.64
C LYS A 60 4.29 -4.35 -11.46
N GLU A 61 4.24 -3.05 -11.65
CA GLU A 61 3.55 -2.18 -10.72
C GLU A 61 2.07 -2.16 -11.06
N LYS A 62 1.26 -2.57 -10.11
CA LYS A 62 -0.19 -2.50 -10.20
C LYS A 62 -0.70 -1.41 -9.25
N VAL A 63 -1.56 -0.55 -9.75
CA VAL A 63 -2.20 0.46 -8.91
C VAL A 63 -3.09 -0.22 -7.89
N TYR A 64 -2.83 0.02 -6.61
CA TYR A 64 -3.56 -0.59 -5.50
C TYR A 64 -4.99 -0.07 -5.40
N PHE A 65 -5.17 1.24 -5.61
CA PHE A 65 -6.48 1.88 -5.69
C PHE A 65 -6.66 2.53 -7.06
N PRO A 66 -7.20 1.80 -8.06
CA PRO A 66 -7.41 2.36 -9.39
C PRO A 66 -8.32 3.58 -9.37
N GLY A 67 -7.90 4.64 -10.05
CA GLY A 67 -8.64 5.89 -10.12
C GLY A 67 -8.42 6.84 -8.94
N TYR A 68 -7.43 6.59 -8.08
CA TYR A 68 -7.12 7.44 -6.93
C TYR A 68 -5.66 7.86 -6.93
N VAL A 69 -5.45 9.16 -6.69
CA VAL A 69 -4.14 9.78 -6.50
C VAL A 69 -4.14 10.49 -5.15
N MET A 70 -3.16 10.21 -4.32
CA MET A 70 -3.01 10.87 -3.01
C MET A 70 -2.13 12.09 -3.14
N ILE A 71 -2.55 13.20 -2.54
CA ILE A 71 -1.75 14.42 -2.45
C ILE A 71 -1.66 14.89 -1.00
N GLU A 72 -0.47 15.32 -0.60
CA GLU A 72 -0.25 16.04 0.65
C GLU A 72 -0.13 17.53 0.33
N ALA A 73 -1.13 18.28 0.69
CA ALA A 73 -1.22 19.68 0.32
C ALA A 73 -1.96 20.54 1.35
N ASN A 74 -1.66 21.81 1.30
CA ASN A 74 -2.49 22.85 1.90
C ASN A 74 -3.35 23.46 0.77
N LEU A 75 -4.60 23.03 0.67
CA LEU A 75 -5.52 23.46 -0.37
C LEU A 75 -6.11 24.83 -0.03
N VAL A 76 -5.37 25.89 -0.30
CA VAL A 76 -5.78 27.27 -0.11
C VAL A 76 -5.97 27.98 -1.45
N GLY A 77 -6.85 28.95 -1.48
CA GLY A 77 -7.08 29.78 -2.66
C GLY A 77 -7.57 28.98 -3.87
N GLU A 78 -6.84 29.10 -4.98
CA GLU A 78 -7.22 28.50 -6.27
C GLU A 78 -6.66 27.10 -6.49
N ILE A 79 -5.82 26.58 -5.57
CA ILE A 79 -5.14 25.30 -5.72
C ILE A 79 -6.12 24.14 -5.98
N PRO A 80 -7.23 23.98 -5.26
CA PRO A 80 -8.20 22.92 -5.57
C PRO A 80 -8.77 23.04 -6.97
N HIS A 81 -9.02 24.26 -7.43
CA HIS A 81 -9.55 24.53 -8.76
C HIS A 81 -8.56 24.18 -9.86
N ILE A 82 -7.28 24.53 -9.66
CA ILE A 82 -6.20 24.21 -10.59
C ILE A 82 -6.06 22.70 -10.73
N ILE A 83 -6.06 21.94 -9.64
CA ILE A 83 -5.97 20.47 -9.65
C ILE A 83 -7.17 19.86 -10.38
N LYS A 84 -8.37 20.35 -10.15
CA LYS A 84 -9.57 19.89 -10.84
C LYS A 84 -9.57 20.17 -12.34
N SER A 85 -8.88 21.21 -12.78
CA SER A 85 -8.78 21.58 -14.20
C SER A 85 -7.82 20.70 -14.99
N ILE A 86 -7.03 19.88 -14.33
CA ILE A 86 -6.08 18.97 -14.97
C ILE A 86 -6.82 17.88 -15.73
N THR A 87 -6.33 17.56 -16.92
CA THR A 87 -6.86 16.50 -17.77
C THR A 87 -6.87 15.16 -17.03
N SER A 88 -7.95 14.42 -17.14
CA SER A 88 -8.18 13.13 -16.48
C SER A 88 -8.46 13.19 -14.98
N VAL A 89 -8.51 14.36 -14.37
CA VAL A 89 -8.98 14.56 -13.00
C VAL A 89 -10.49 14.69 -12.99
N ILE A 90 -11.15 13.87 -12.19
CA ILE A 90 -12.62 13.91 -12.01
C ILE A 90 -13.00 14.89 -10.90
N GLY A 91 -12.20 14.94 -9.83
CA GLY A 91 -12.43 15.80 -8.66
C GLY A 91 -11.77 15.23 -7.42
N PHE A 92 -12.08 15.77 -6.26
CA PHE A 92 -11.62 15.26 -4.98
C PHE A 92 -12.60 14.24 -4.39
N LEU A 93 -12.07 13.23 -3.72
CA LEU A 93 -12.88 12.27 -2.97
C LEU A 93 -13.57 12.97 -1.78
N GLY A 94 -14.85 12.67 -1.57
CA GLY A 94 -15.61 13.23 -0.46
C GLY A 94 -16.06 14.67 -0.66
N GLU A 95 -15.78 15.28 -1.80
CA GLU A 95 -16.26 16.61 -2.12
C GLU A 95 -17.78 16.61 -2.30
N ILE A 96 -18.44 17.40 -1.49
CA ILE A 96 -19.87 17.68 -1.67
C ILE A 96 -20.00 18.70 -2.80
N LYS A 97 -20.99 18.53 -3.65
CA LYS A 97 -21.23 19.38 -4.82
C LYS A 97 -21.15 20.88 -4.47
N GLY A 98 -20.09 21.55 -4.96
CA GLY A 98 -19.79 22.95 -4.63
C GLY A 98 -19.12 23.19 -3.28
N GLY A 99 -18.70 22.14 -2.58
CA GLY A 99 -17.99 22.20 -1.29
C GLY A 99 -16.48 22.13 -1.40
N GLU A 100 -15.83 22.30 -0.28
CA GLU A 100 -14.37 22.14 -0.17
C GLU A 100 -14.00 20.66 -0.14
N PRO A 101 -12.78 20.30 -0.64
CA PRO A 101 -12.25 18.96 -0.50
C PRO A 101 -12.14 18.54 0.97
N VAL A 102 -12.51 17.30 1.26
CA VAL A 102 -12.42 16.75 2.61
C VAL A 102 -11.09 16.01 2.78
N PRO A 103 -10.25 16.40 3.76
CA PRO A 103 -9.00 15.72 4.01
C PRO A 103 -9.24 14.31 4.56
N LEU A 104 -8.33 13.40 4.24
CA LEU A 104 -8.28 12.08 4.85
C LEU A 104 -7.93 12.18 6.33
N ARG A 105 -8.50 11.29 7.11
CA ARG A 105 -8.06 11.10 8.50
C ARG A 105 -6.68 10.47 8.54
N LEU A 106 -5.89 10.82 9.54
CA LEU A 106 -4.53 10.27 9.68
C LEU A 106 -4.51 8.73 9.71
N SER A 107 -5.53 8.11 10.31
CA SER A 107 -5.71 6.65 10.30
C SER A 107 -5.94 6.07 8.91
N GLU A 108 -6.68 6.78 8.06
CA GLU A 108 -6.91 6.38 6.66
C GLU A 108 -5.63 6.51 5.83
N VAL A 109 -4.90 7.62 6.02
CA VAL A 109 -3.59 7.83 5.38
C VAL A 109 -2.62 6.74 5.75
N ASN A 110 -2.47 6.44 7.03
CA ASN A 110 -1.58 5.39 7.52
C ASN A 110 -1.98 4.00 6.97
N ARG A 111 -3.28 3.73 6.86
CA ARG A 111 -3.77 2.49 6.27
C ARG A 111 -3.42 2.38 4.79
N MET A 112 -3.54 3.46 4.04
CA MET A 112 -3.24 3.48 2.60
C MET A 112 -1.73 3.46 2.35
N LEU A 113 -0.96 4.26 3.07
CA LEU A 113 0.50 4.31 2.97
C LEU A 113 1.16 3.10 3.64
N GLY A 114 0.66 2.66 4.79
CA GLY A 114 1.16 1.48 5.49
C GLY A 114 1.04 0.20 4.67
N LYS A 115 -0.01 0.04 3.90
CA LYS A 115 -0.11 -1.08 2.96
C LYS A 115 0.89 -0.98 1.82
N VAL A 116 1.18 0.22 1.36
CA VAL A 116 2.24 0.45 0.37
C VAL A 116 3.61 0.18 0.99
N ASP A 117 3.83 0.62 2.21
CA ASP A 117 5.07 0.38 2.95
C ASP A 117 5.22 -1.09 3.39
N GLU A 118 4.16 -1.75 3.83
CA GLU A 118 4.18 -3.18 4.13
C GLU A 118 4.53 -4.02 2.90
N LEU A 119 4.07 -3.61 1.73
CA LEU A 119 4.43 -4.26 0.47
C LEU A 119 5.82 -3.86 -0.03
N ALA A 120 6.28 -2.66 0.28
CA ALA A 120 7.63 -2.19 -0.01
C ALA A 120 8.67 -2.72 0.99
N VAL A 121 8.31 -2.82 2.26
CA VAL A 121 9.14 -3.38 3.34
C VAL A 121 9.28 -4.91 3.23
N ASN A 122 8.36 -5.57 2.54
CA ASN A 122 8.52 -6.99 2.20
C ASN A 122 9.63 -7.27 1.16
N THR A 123 10.29 -6.24 0.63
CA THR A 123 11.54 -6.37 -0.12
C THR A 123 12.78 -6.09 0.74
N ASP A 124 12.61 -5.50 1.92
CA ASP A 124 13.72 -5.25 2.83
C ASP A 124 13.56 -6.13 4.09
N THR A 125 14.06 -7.34 3.95
CA THR A 125 14.72 -8.13 4.98
C THR A 125 14.82 -7.45 6.35
N ARG A 126 13.94 -7.72 7.29
CA ARG A 126 14.35 -7.75 8.72
C ARG A 126 13.23 -7.94 9.74
N ALA A 127 12.04 -8.24 9.35
CA ALA A 127 11.12 -8.78 10.36
C ALA A 127 10.59 -10.12 9.85
N ILE A 128 11.29 -11.15 10.20
CA ILE A 128 10.69 -12.47 10.22
C ILE A 128 9.59 -12.37 11.28
N PRO A 129 8.33 -12.43 10.89
CA PRO A 129 7.25 -12.25 11.85
C PRO A 129 7.13 -13.42 12.83
N PHE A 130 7.97 -14.45 12.65
CA PHE A 130 7.93 -15.69 13.40
C PHE A 130 9.26 -15.98 14.05
N ASN A 131 9.23 -16.57 15.25
CA ASN A 131 10.39 -17.02 15.98
C ASN A 131 10.43 -18.54 16.03
N LEU A 132 11.64 -19.10 16.19
CA LEU A 132 11.82 -20.53 16.42
C LEU A 132 11.12 -20.94 17.73
N GLY A 133 10.36 -22.04 17.69
CA GLY A 133 9.60 -22.53 18.83
C GLY A 133 8.24 -21.84 19.03
N GLU A 134 7.87 -20.89 18.17
CA GLU A 134 6.59 -20.21 18.24
C GLU A 134 5.45 -21.09 17.73
N THR A 135 4.31 -21.05 18.40
CA THR A 135 3.12 -21.77 17.97
C THR A 135 2.37 -20.95 16.94
N ILE A 136 2.08 -21.56 15.81
CA ILE A 136 1.33 -20.97 14.71
C ILE A 136 0.12 -21.82 14.34
N LYS A 137 -0.82 -21.19 13.64
CA LYS A 137 -1.97 -21.87 13.05
C LYS A 137 -1.87 -21.80 11.53
N VAL A 138 -2.10 -22.92 10.88
CA VAL A 138 -2.18 -22.98 9.41
C VAL A 138 -3.54 -22.44 8.97
N ILE A 139 -3.52 -21.42 8.10
CA ILE A 139 -4.73 -20.73 7.62
C ILE A 139 -5.05 -20.99 6.16
N ASP A 140 -4.15 -21.61 5.42
CA ASP A 140 -4.32 -21.91 4.01
C ASP A 140 -3.74 -23.27 3.64
N GLY A 141 -4.29 -23.89 2.61
CA GLY A 141 -3.88 -25.18 2.11
C GLY A 141 -4.60 -26.38 2.75
N PRO A 142 -4.13 -27.62 2.46
CA PRO A 142 -4.79 -28.84 2.91
C PRO A 142 -4.73 -29.06 4.43
N PHE A 143 -3.88 -28.32 5.13
CA PHE A 143 -3.69 -28.41 6.59
C PHE A 143 -4.29 -27.20 7.34
N ASN A 144 -5.16 -26.47 6.70
CA ASN A 144 -5.86 -25.34 7.31
C ASN A 144 -6.57 -25.77 8.62
N GLY A 145 -6.37 -24.97 9.68
CA GLY A 145 -6.96 -25.24 10.99
C GLY A 145 -6.07 -26.03 11.95
N PHE A 146 -4.96 -26.58 11.50
CA PHE A 146 -3.99 -27.25 12.37
C PHE A 146 -3.02 -26.26 13.01
N ASN A 147 -2.65 -26.55 14.25
CA ASN A 147 -1.61 -25.79 14.95
C ASN A 147 -0.28 -26.52 14.82
N GLY A 148 0.79 -25.75 14.72
CA GLY A 148 2.13 -26.26 14.63
C GLY A 148 3.15 -25.39 15.35
N THR A 149 4.34 -25.90 15.48
CA THR A 149 5.47 -25.17 16.08
C THR A 149 6.54 -24.93 15.03
N VAL A 150 7.04 -23.72 14.97
CA VAL A 150 8.10 -23.34 14.02
C VAL A 150 9.43 -23.97 14.46
N GLU A 151 10.00 -24.81 13.63
CA GLU A 151 11.29 -25.46 13.89
C GLU A 151 12.44 -24.85 13.09
N LYS A 152 12.17 -24.42 11.87
CA LYS A 152 13.15 -23.73 11.03
C LYS A 152 12.51 -22.60 10.26
N ILE A 153 13.29 -21.58 9.99
CA ILE A 153 12.89 -20.42 9.20
C ILE A 153 13.85 -20.29 8.02
N ASN A 154 13.32 -20.33 6.81
CA ASN A 154 14.08 -20.06 5.60
C ASN A 154 13.75 -18.67 5.10
N GLU A 155 14.61 -17.72 5.41
CA GLU A 155 14.46 -16.31 5.07
C GLU A 155 14.52 -16.07 3.56
N GLU A 156 15.40 -16.78 2.87
CA GLU A 156 15.60 -16.62 1.43
C GLU A 156 14.38 -17.03 0.62
N LYS A 157 13.76 -18.13 1.02
CA LYS A 157 12.57 -18.67 0.35
C LYS A 157 11.25 -18.17 0.96
N ARG A 158 11.31 -17.42 2.06
CA ARG A 158 10.15 -16.99 2.86
C ARG A 158 9.23 -18.15 3.24
N LYS A 159 9.83 -19.20 3.70
CA LYS A 159 9.15 -20.41 4.14
C LYS A 159 9.53 -20.78 5.56
N LEU A 160 8.58 -21.42 6.23
CA LEU A 160 8.77 -21.99 7.56
C LEU A 160 8.68 -23.49 7.48
N GLU A 161 9.58 -24.16 8.18
CA GLU A 161 9.42 -25.57 8.50
C GLU A 161 8.70 -25.67 9.85
N VAL A 162 7.46 -26.12 9.80
CA VAL A 162 6.56 -26.17 10.95
C VAL A 162 6.28 -27.63 11.29
N MET A 163 6.43 -27.98 12.55
CA MET A 163 6.04 -29.29 13.05
C MET A 163 4.57 -29.27 13.44
N VAL A 164 3.73 -29.90 12.63
CA VAL A 164 2.30 -30.02 12.83
C VAL A 164 1.95 -31.38 13.35
N LYS A 165 1.09 -31.45 14.36
CA LYS A 165 0.58 -32.72 14.87
C LYS A 165 -0.66 -33.15 14.08
N ILE A 166 -0.47 -34.13 13.21
CA ILE A 166 -1.53 -34.69 12.36
C ILE A 166 -1.79 -36.12 12.82
N PHE A 167 -3.03 -36.40 13.19
CA PHE A 167 -3.43 -37.74 13.69
C PHE A 167 -2.54 -38.32 14.79
N GLY A 168 -2.08 -37.48 15.71
CA GLY A 168 -1.20 -37.86 16.79
C GLY A 168 0.28 -38.02 16.41
N ARG A 169 0.63 -37.78 15.18
CA ARG A 169 2.01 -37.84 14.67
C ARG A 169 2.55 -36.44 14.35
N LYS A 170 3.77 -36.18 14.79
CA LYS A 170 4.47 -34.93 14.41
C LYS A 170 4.94 -35.05 12.98
N THR A 171 4.47 -34.16 12.12
CA THR A 171 4.81 -34.13 10.70
C THR A 171 5.41 -32.77 10.35
N PRO A 172 6.64 -32.73 9.82
CA PRO A 172 7.22 -31.48 9.35
C PRO A 172 6.54 -31.03 8.06
N LEU A 173 6.14 -29.78 8.01
CA LEU A 173 5.53 -29.14 6.84
C LEU A 173 6.31 -27.88 6.48
N GLU A 174 6.61 -27.73 5.20
CA GLU A 174 7.13 -26.48 4.67
C GLU A 174 5.99 -25.59 4.19
N LEU A 175 5.79 -24.46 4.86
CA LEU A 175 4.73 -23.50 4.59
C LEU A 175 5.30 -22.11 4.35
N SER A 176 4.65 -21.34 3.49
CA SER A 176 5.02 -19.95 3.31
C SER A 176 4.51 -19.09 4.48
N PHE A 177 5.13 -17.92 4.69
CA PHE A 177 4.72 -17.00 5.75
C PHE A 177 3.26 -16.54 5.62
N MET A 178 2.71 -16.58 4.41
CA MET A 178 1.32 -16.21 4.14
C MET A 178 0.31 -17.30 4.51
N GLN A 179 0.76 -18.53 4.69
CA GLN A 179 -0.11 -19.69 4.97
C GLN A 179 -0.29 -19.96 6.46
N VAL A 180 0.36 -19.19 7.31
CA VAL A 180 0.38 -19.36 8.75
C VAL A 180 0.08 -18.05 9.47
N GLU A 181 -0.53 -18.14 10.63
CA GLU A 181 -0.86 -17.03 11.52
C GLU A 181 -0.36 -17.34 12.93
N LYS A 182 0.04 -16.31 13.66
CA LYS A 182 0.37 -16.46 15.08
C LYS A 182 -0.88 -16.76 15.89
N VAL A 183 -0.77 -17.69 16.78
CA VAL A 183 -1.84 -18.03 17.71
C VAL A 183 -1.89 -17.04 18.86
#